data_2b3a45628d950aa35ee847be8d46f9aa
#
_entry.id   2b3a45628d950aa35ee847be8d46f9aa
#
_cell.length_a   1.000
_cell.length_b   1.000
_cell.length_c   1.000
_cell.angle_alpha   90.00
_cell.angle_beta   90.00
_cell.angle_gamma   90.00
#
_symmetry.space_group_name_H-M   'P 1'
#
loop_
_entity.id
_entity.type
_entity.pdbx_description
1 polymer ?
#
loop_
_entity_poly.entity_id
_entity_poly.type
_entity_poly.pdbx_seq_one_letter_code
_entity_poly.pdbx_strand_id
1 'polypeptide(L)'
;MKEVSVNNEKIAHLEVVSHNARKVMEREGIEALVVTVCDNFYYLTGFASFFMYTFRHTGAAVAIMFRDATIPSQIIMNEFEAASTHFDMPNVELKTFPVWVDVDDPRNPLNHQNKRERPIGPPIEAVFGLVKAALEKAHVMDKTIAIELNAMSNGGKSVLDKVAPGLKWVDSTPLFNEIRVIKSPWEIEHLRKSAEITEYGITCAAKKIRVGCTAAELTAAFKAAVMTFPETNFSRFNLISVGDNFSPKIIADETPAKYGDLIKFDCGVDVAGYGADLARTFVLGEPDPLTQQIYDTIRIGHEHMLSMVAPGVKLKDVFDSTMDVIKKSGLPHYNRGHLGHGDGVFLGLEEAPFVSTLATETFRPGMVLSLETPYYGIGIGAIMLEDMILITNNGFEFLSKLKRDLLRCP
;
A
#
# COMPACT_ATOMS: atom_id res chain seq x y z
N MET A 1 18.14 -16.00 18.99
CA MET A 1 17.13 -15.39 19.88
C MET A 1 16.34 -14.27 19.20
N LYS A 2 16.92 -13.41 18.34
CA LYS A 2 16.15 -12.37 17.59
C LYS A 2 15.17 -12.94 16.55
N GLU A 3 15.53 -13.97 15.81
CA GLU A 3 14.66 -14.59 14.79
C GLU A 3 13.40 -15.24 15.37
N VAL A 4 13.51 -15.87 16.54
CA VAL A 4 12.35 -16.50 17.22
C VAL A 4 11.37 -15.45 17.75
N SER A 5 11.86 -14.24 18.17
CA SER A 5 10.97 -13.17 18.66
C SER A 5 10.19 -12.49 17.51
N VAL A 6 10.84 -12.23 16.38
CA VAL A 6 10.21 -11.59 15.19
C VAL A 6 9.09 -12.47 14.61
N ASN A 7 9.27 -13.78 14.60
CA ASN A 7 8.24 -14.69 14.12
C ASN A 7 7.01 -14.73 15.03
N ASN A 8 7.20 -14.66 16.36
CA ASN A 8 6.10 -14.62 17.32
C ASN A 8 5.25 -13.34 17.21
N GLU A 9 5.87 -12.18 16.98
CA GLU A 9 5.16 -10.90 16.79
C GLU A 9 4.33 -10.90 15.51
N LYS A 10 4.87 -11.44 14.43
CA LYS A 10 4.15 -11.61 13.16
C LYS A 10 2.97 -12.58 13.30
N ILE A 11 3.16 -13.70 13.99
CA ILE A 11 2.06 -14.64 14.27
C ILE A 11 0.95 -13.95 15.06
N ALA A 12 1.29 -13.25 16.15
CA ALA A 12 0.32 -12.51 16.94
C ALA A 12 -0.42 -11.43 16.11
N HIS A 13 0.28 -10.76 15.20
CA HIS A 13 -0.34 -9.84 14.25
C HIS A 13 -1.36 -10.55 13.35
N LEU A 14 -1.01 -11.68 12.73
CA LEU A 14 -1.89 -12.44 11.85
C LEU A 14 -3.13 -13.01 12.59
N GLU A 15 -3.00 -13.34 13.88
CA GLU A 15 -4.13 -13.68 14.74
C GLU A 15 -5.09 -12.49 14.93
N VAL A 16 -4.56 -11.30 15.18
CA VAL A 16 -5.36 -10.06 15.29
C VAL A 16 -6.07 -9.75 13.97
N VAL A 17 -5.36 -9.83 12.83
CA VAL A 17 -5.93 -9.65 11.50
C VAL A 17 -7.07 -10.62 11.25
N SER A 18 -6.84 -11.92 11.52
CA SER A 18 -7.84 -12.98 11.34
C SER A 18 -9.07 -12.76 12.20
N HIS A 19 -8.88 -12.34 13.46
CA HIS A 19 -9.97 -12.03 14.38
C HIS A 19 -10.81 -10.83 13.90
N ASN A 20 -10.16 -9.75 13.48
CA ASN A 20 -10.84 -8.55 12.99
C ASN A 20 -11.58 -8.84 11.68
N ALA A 21 -10.99 -9.59 10.76
CA ALA A 21 -11.64 -9.99 9.52
C ALA A 21 -12.93 -10.77 9.80
N ARG A 22 -12.89 -11.76 10.70
CA ARG A 22 -14.08 -12.54 11.07
C ARG A 22 -15.17 -11.70 11.73
N LYS A 23 -14.82 -10.71 12.55
CA LYS A 23 -15.82 -9.79 13.13
C LYS A 23 -16.56 -8.99 12.05
N VAL A 24 -15.81 -8.48 11.06
CA VAL A 24 -16.41 -7.75 9.93
C VAL A 24 -17.27 -8.69 9.09
N MET A 25 -16.79 -9.91 8.79
CA MET A 25 -17.55 -10.92 8.07
C MET A 25 -18.87 -11.29 8.80
N GLU A 26 -18.83 -11.44 10.12
CA GLU A 26 -20.02 -11.75 10.93
C GLU A 26 -21.07 -10.62 10.84
N ARG A 27 -20.63 -9.37 11.00
CA ARG A 27 -21.54 -8.20 10.90
C ARG A 27 -22.16 -8.07 9.51
N GLU A 28 -21.40 -8.33 8.45
CA GLU A 28 -21.83 -8.22 7.05
C GLU A 28 -22.52 -9.50 6.52
N GLY A 29 -22.62 -10.55 7.33
CA GLY A 29 -23.26 -11.81 6.91
C GLY A 29 -22.47 -12.55 5.83
N ILE A 30 -21.14 -12.45 5.83
CA ILE A 30 -20.22 -13.11 4.90
C ILE A 30 -19.71 -14.41 5.53
N GLU A 31 -19.82 -15.52 4.81
CA GLU A 31 -19.39 -16.84 5.31
C GLU A 31 -17.97 -17.20 4.89
N ALA A 32 -17.53 -16.73 3.74
CA ALA A 32 -16.16 -16.89 3.30
C ALA A 32 -15.62 -15.61 2.61
N LEU A 33 -14.35 -15.34 2.82
CA LEU A 33 -13.59 -14.25 2.19
C LEU A 33 -12.53 -14.89 1.29
N VAL A 34 -12.71 -14.73 -0.03
CA VAL A 34 -11.80 -15.24 -1.07
C VAL A 34 -10.92 -14.11 -1.54
N VAL A 35 -9.60 -14.26 -1.45
CA VAL A 35 -8.61 -13.22 -1.67
C VAL A 35 -7.73 -13.57 -2.86
N THR A 36 -7.72 -12.68 -3.84
CA THR A 36 -7.04 -12.85 -5.13
C THR A 36 -6.09 -11.70 -5.47
N VAL A 37 -6.06 -10.63 -4.64
CA VAL A 37 -5.18 -9.47 -4.78
C VAL A 37 -3.97 -9.62 -3.87
N CYS A 38 -2.79 -9.27 -4.37
CA CYS A 38 -1.51 -9.48 -3.70
C CYS A 38 -1.43 -8.84 -2.31
N ASP A 39 -1.91 -7.60 -2.17
CA ASP A 39 -1.86 -6.87 -0.90
C ASP A 39 -2.69 -7.54 0.18
N ASN A 40 -3.95 -7.87 -0.15
CA ASN A 40 -4.86 -8.51 0.78
C ASN A 40 -4.47 -9.97 1.06
N PHE A 41 -3.87 -10.65 0.07
CA PHE A 41 -3.29 -11.98 0.26
C PHE A 41 -2.14 -11.93 1.29
N TYR A 42 -1.19 -10.99 1.10
CA TYR A 42 -0.12 -10.79 2.06
C TYR A 42 -0.66 -10.40 3.45
N TYR A 43 -1.61 -9.47 3.51
CA TYR A 43 -2.21 -9.00 4.75
C TYR A 43 -2.83 -10.13 5.59
N LEU A 44 -3.53 -11.06 4.93
CA LEU A 44 -4.16 -12.20 5.62
C LEU A 44 -3.20 -13.35 5.94
N THR A 45 -2.20 -13.60 5.08
CA THR A 45 -1.36 -14.79 5.15
C THR A 45 0.04 -14.54 5.68
N GLY A 46 0.50 -13.28 5.64
CA GLY A 46 1.88 -12.91 5.90
C GLY A 46 2.87 -13.36 4.82
N PHE A 47 2.39 -13.88 3.69
CA PHE A 47 3.23 -14.36 2.59
C PHE A 47 3.11 -13.48 1.35
N ALA A 48 4.22 -12.90 0.91
CA ALA A 48 4.30 -12.11 -0.33
C ALA A 48 4.56 -13.04 -1.52
N SER A 49 3.52 -13.40 -2.26
CA SER A 49 3.66 -14.23 -3.46
C SER A 49 4.31 -13.47 -4.60
N PHE A 50 5.46 -13.96 -5.07
CA PHE A 50 6.14 -13.43 -6.25
C PHE A 50 5.28 -13.55 -7.52
N PHE A 51 4.52 -14.64 -7.65
CA PHE A 51 3.64 -14.85 -8.81
C PHE A 51 2.49 -13.84 -8.84
N MET A 52 1.85 -13.56 -7.70
CA MET A 52 0.82 -12.53 -7.63
C MET A 52 1.37 -11.15 -7.94
N TYR A 53 2.53 -10.82 -7.36
CA TYR A 53 3.20 -9.54 -7.57
C TYR A 53 3.62 -9.31 -9.02
N THR A 54 4.28 -10.31 -9.62
CA THR A 54 4.90 -10.18 -10.95
C THR A 54 3.90 -10.29 -12.08
N PHE A 55 3.01 -11.28 -12.01
CA PHE A 55 2.07 -11.54 -13.11
C PHE A 55 0.77 -10.76 -13.00
N ARG A 56 0.38 -10.34 -11.80
CA ARG A 56 -0.85 -9.55 -11.52
C ARG A 56 -2.10 -10.16 -12.14
N HIS A 57 -2.14 -11.49 -12.24
CA HIS A 57 -3.29 -12.22 -12.77
C HIS A 57 -4.17 -12.72 -11.63
N THR A 58 -5.48 -12.54 -11.78
CA THR A 58 -6.46 -13.23 -10.95
C THR A 58 -6.20 -14.73 -10.98
N GLY A 59 -6.06 -15.37 -9.81
CA GLY A 59 -5.79 -16.80 -9.71
C GLY A 59 -4.32 -17.20 -9.74
N ALA A 60 -3.37 -16.26 -9.66
CA ALA A 60 -1.95 -16.58 -9.47
C ALA A 60 -1.68 -17.25 -8.10
N ALA A 61 -2.41 -16.85 -7.07
CA ALA A 61 -2.64 -17.54 -5.81
C ALA A 61 -3.98 -17.06 -5.23
N VAL A 62 -4.55 -17.82 -4.30
CA VAL A 62 -5.81 -17.49 -3.62
C VAL A 62 -5.72 -17.88 -2.15
N ALA A 63 -6.18 -17.01 -1.26
CA ALA A 63 -6.46 -17.37 0.13
C ALA A 63 -7.97 -17.40 0.37
N ILE A 64 -8.44 -18.31 1.20
CA ILE A 64 -9.84 -18.39 1.62
C ILE A 64 -9.88 -18.42 3.13
N MET A 65 -10.53 -17.43 3.72
CA MET A 65 -10.82 -17.39 5.15
C MET A 65 -12.31 -17.67 5.37
N PHE A 66 -12.64 -18.55 6.30
CA PHE A 66 -14.00 -18.82 6.71
C PHE A 66 -14.35 -18.03 7.97
N ARG A 67 -15.61 -17.59 8.08
CA ARG A 67 -16.13 -16.92 9.28
C ARG A 67 -16.04 -17.84 10.50
N ASP A 68 -16.39 -19.12 10.33
CA ASP A 68 -16.18 -20.15 11.34
C ASP A 68 -14.69 -20.45 11.48
N ALA A 69 -14.10 -20.08 12.61
CA ALA A 69 -12.68 -20.27 12.91
C ALA A 69 -12.28 -21.75 13.09
N THR A 70 -13.24 -22.66 13.23
CA THR A 70 -12.96 -24.11 13.31
C THR A 70 -12.65 -24.70 11.95
N ILE A 71 -13.09 -24.06 10.86
CA ILE A 71 -12.78 -24.45 9.49
C ILE A 71 -11.41 -23.90 9.12
N PRO A 72 -10.43 -24.76 8.72
CA PRO A 72 -9.12 -24.29 8.30
C PRO A 72 -9.21 -23.32 7.12
N SER A 73 -8.49 -22.20 7.21
CA SER A 73 -8.28 -21.34 6.05
C SER A 73 -7.57 -22.10 4.93
N GLN A 74 -7.86 -21.77 3.68
CA GLN A 74 -7.25 -22.44 2.54
C GLN A 74 -6.27 -21.49 1.85
N ILE A 75 -5.08 -21.96 1.53
CA ILE A 75 -4.16 -21.29 0.61
C ILE A 75 -4.03 -22.16 -0.64
N ILE A 76 -4.34 -21.59 -1.79
CA ILE A 76 -4.26 -22.22 -3.10
C ILE A 76 -3.17 -21.50 -3.88
N MET A 77 -2.05 -22.18 -4.14
CA MET A 77 -0.92 -21.56 -4.83
C MET A 77 -0.17 -22.54 -5.73
N ASN A 78 0.73 -22.03 -6.54
CA ASN A 78 1.51 -22.89 -7.43
C ASN A 78 2.49 -23.78 -6.65
N GLU A 79 2.78 -24.96 -7.24
CA GLU A 79 3.69 -25.95 -6.65
C GLU A 79 5.10 -25.42 -6.43
N PHE A 80 5.54 -24.48 -7.27
CA PHE A 80 6.91 -23.93 -7.21
C PHE A 80 7.11 -23.05 -5.96
N GLU A 81 6.20 -22.12 -5.69
CA GLU A 81 6.27 -21.32 -4.45
C GLU A 81 6.01 -22.20 -3.21
N ALA A 82 5.02 -23.10 -3.31
CA ALA A 82 4.63 -23.97 -2.20
C ALA A 82 5.78 -24.88 -1.72
N ALA A 83 6.64 -25.34 -2.62
CA ALA A 83 7.72 -26.28 -2.31
C ALA A 83 8.75 -25.77 -1.27
N SER A 84 8.86 -24.46 -1.12
CA SER A 84 9.84 -23.83 -0.20
C SER A 84 9.20 -22.82 0.76
N THR A 85 7.87 -22.81 0.88
CA THR A 85 7.14 -21.83 1.70
C THR A 85 6.61 -22.46 2.97
N HIS A 86 6.79 -21.75 4.09
CA HIS A 86 6.09 -21.99 5.34
C HIS A 86 5.15 -20.81 5.63
N PHE A 87 3.95 -21.11 6.08
CA PHE A 87 2.97 -20.09 6.45
C PHE A 87 2.94 -19.94 7.98
N ASP A 88 3.08 -18.69 8.44
CA ASP A 88 2.96 -18.34 9.86
C ASP A 88 1.49 -18.26 10.32
N MET A 89 0.55 -18.27 9.37
CA MET A 89 -0.88 -18.24 9.65
C MET A 89 -1.33 -19.55 10.31
N PRO A 90 -2.02 -19.49 11.46
CA PRO A 90 -2.49 -20.70 12.15
C PRO A 90 -3.69 -21.35 11.41
N ASN A 91 -3.87 -22.65 11.60
CA ASN A 91 -5.01 -23.42 11.07
C ASN A 91 -5.23 -23.24 9.56
N VAL A 92 -4.19 -23.58 8.77
CA VAL A 92 -4.17 -23.43 7.31
C VAL A 92 -4.04 -24.79 6.62
N GLU A 93 -4.81 -25.01 5.56
CA GLU A 93 -4.60 -26.08 4.57
C GLU A 93 -4.04 -25.51 3.28
N LEU A 94 -2.96 -26.10 2.78
CA LEU A 94 -2.34 -25.75 1.51
C LEU A 94 -2.87 -26.67 0.40
N LYS A 95 -3.30 -26.07 -0.71
CA LYS A 95 -3.62 -26.74 -1.97
C LYS A 95 -2.73 -26.19 -3.08
N THR A 96 -2.22 -27.06 -3.93
CA THR A 96 -1.31 -26.66 -4.98
C THR A 96 -1.86 -26.95 -6.37
N PHE A 97 -1.39 -26.16 -7.34
CA PHE A 97 -1.65 -26.38 -8.76
C PHE A 97 -0.34 -26.27 -9.56
N PRO A 98 -0.22 -26.99 -10.70
CA PRO A 98 0.98 -26.95 -11.53
C PRO A 98 1.10 -25.61 -12.28
N VAL A 99 2.34 -25.17 -12.46
CA VAL A 99 2.73 -24.09 -13.39
C VAL A 99 3.76 -24.64 -14.37
N TRP A 100 4.31 -23.80 -15.25
CA TRP A 100 5.30 -24.19 -16.26
C TRP A 100 6.65 -24.65 -15.68
N VAL A 101 6.91 -24.38 -14.40
CA VAL A 101 8.09 -24.86 -13.66
C VAL A 101 7.78 -26.20 -13.01
N ASP A 102 8.67 -27.16 -13.14
CA ASP A 102 8.60 -28.45 -12.44
C ASP A 102 9.45 -28.41 -11.16
N VAL A 103 8.94 -28.97 -10.09
CA VAL A 103 9.68 -29.18 -8.84
C VAL A 103 9.97 -30.67 -8.74
N ASP A 104 11.27 -31.01 -8.82
CA ASP A 104 11.73 -32.39 -8.78
C ASP A 104 12.30 -32.75 -7.40
N ASP A 105 12.02 -33.97 -6.96
CA ASP A 105 12.73 -34.59 -5.85
C ASP A 105 13.53 -35.80 -6.36
N PRO A 106 14.82 -35.60 -6.72
CA PRO A 106 15.65 -36.64 -7.30
C PRO A 106 15.92 -37.82 -6.33
N ARG A 107 15.60 -37.67 -5.04
CA ARG A 107 15.71 -38.71 -4.03
C ARG A 107 14.50 -39.64 -4.00
N ASN A 108 13.39 -39.20 -4.63
CA ASN A 108 12.15 -39.97 -4.72
C ASN A 108 11.75 -40.24 -6.17
N PRO A 109 12.36 -41.25 -6.84
CA PRO A 109 12.15 -41.52 -8.26
C PRO A 109 10.70 -41.92 -8.61
N LEU A 110 9.84 -42.21 -7.63
CA LEU A 110 8.42 -42.49 -7.86
C LEU A 110 7.66 -41.23 -8.30
N ASN A 111 8.13 -40.04 -7.96
CA ASN A 111 7.54 -38.79 -8.40
C ASN A 111 7.69 -38.54 -9.92
N HIS A 112 8.63 -39.20 -10.60
CA HIS A 112 8.81 -39.12 -12.05
C HIS A 112 7.75 -39.85 -12.86
N GLN A 113 6.98 -40.78 -12.25
CA GLN A 113 6.00 -41.59 -12.98
C GLN A 113 4.69 -40.85 -13.31
N ASN A 114 4.47 -39.68 -12.70
CA ASN A 114 3.25 -38.87 -12.87
C ASN A 114 3.50 -37.48 -13.47
N LYS A 115 4.50 -37.33 -14.35
CA LYS A 115 4.73 -36.05 -15.04
C LYS A 115 3.50 -35.66 -15.86
N ARG A 116 2.77 -34.68 -15.33
CA ARG A 116 1.64 -34.07 -16.05
C ARG A 116 2.17 -33.06 -17.05
N GLU A 117 1.46 -32.87 -18.14
CA GLU A 117 1.71 -31.74 -19.04
C GLU A 117 1.64 -30.43 -18.25
N ARG A 118 2.65 -29.55 -18.43
CA ARG A 118 2.73 -28.29 -17.69
C ARG A 118 2.01 -27.20 -18.42
N PRO A 119 1.19 -26.38 -17.72
CA PRO A 119 0.52 -25.24 -18.33
C PRO A 119 1.57 -24.15 -18.66
N ILE A 120 1.29 -23.33 -19.67
CA ILE A 120 2.14 -22.20 -20.07
C ILE A 120 1.93 -20.94 -19.22
N GLY A 121 0.93 -20.93 -18.33
CA GLY A 121 0.59 -19.84 -17.43
C GLY A 121 -0.26 -20.33 -16.26
N PRO A 122 -0.64 -19.47 -15.30
CA PRO A 122 -1.52 -19.84 -14.19
C PRO A 122 -2.86 -20.38 -14.72
N PRO A 123 -3.26 -21.62 -14.31
CA PRO A 123 -4.46 -22.28 -14.83
C PRO A 123 -5.72 -21.79 -14.06
N ILE A 124 -6.20 -20.59 -14.36
CA ILE A 124 -7.25 -19.90 -13.60
C ILE A 124 -8.53 -20.75 -13.40
N GLU A 125 -8.93 -21.54 -14.41
CA GLU A 125 -10.11 -22.43 -14.30
C GLU A 125 -9.88 -23.54 -13.25
N ALA A 126 -8.69 -24.13 -13.23
CA ALA A 126 -8.32 -25.14 -12.22
C ALA A 126 -8.22 -24.51 -10.82
N VAL A 127 -7.67 -23.31 -10.71
CA VAL A 127 -7.57 -22.58 -9.44
C VAL A 127 -8.96 -22.28 -8.87
N PHE A 128 -9.89 -21.76 -9.68
CA PHE A 128 -11.26 -21.54 -9.22
C PHE A 128 -12.02 -22.85 -8.97
N GLY A 129 -11.64 -23.95 -9.64
CA GLY A 129 -12.12 -25.30 -9.30
C GLY A 129 -11.73 -25.70 -7.86
N LEU A 130 -10.49 -25.41 -7.45
CA LEU A 130 -10.04 -25.63 -6.08
C LEU A 130 -10.74 -24.71 -5.07
N VAL A 131 -11.00 -23.44 -5.43
CA VAL A 131 -11.82 -22.52 -4.61
C VAL A 131 -13.20 -23.11 -4.39
N LYS A 132 -13.89 -23.52 -5.46
CA LYS A 132 -15.22 -24.15 -5.40
C LYS A 132 -15.20 -25.39 -4.48
N ALA A 133 -14.24 -26.28 -4.67
CA ALA A 133 -14.11 -27.48 -3.83
C ALA A 133 -13.91 -27.16 -2.33
N ALA A 134 -13.17 -26.08 -2.02
CA ALA A 134 -13.00 -25.62 -0.65
C ALA A 134 -14.32 -25.11 -0.04
N LEU A 135 -15.10 -24.33 -0.83
CA LEU A 135 -16.40 -23.81 -0.41
C LEU A 135 -17.44 -24.95 -0.24
N GLU A 136 -17.43 -25.95 -1.12
CA GLU A 136 -18.26 -27.16 -1.00
C GLU A 136 -17.92 -27.95 0.27
N LYS A 137 -16.64 -28.19 0.53
CA LYS A 137 -16.15 -28.88 1.75
C LYS A 137 -16.58 -28.14 3.03
N ALA A 138 -16.61 -26.81 2.99
CA ALA A 138 -17.03 -25.95 4.09
C ALA A 138 -18.57 -25.82 4.21
N HIS A 139 -19.36 -26.38 3.30
CA HIS A 139 -20.81 -26.28 3.26
C HIS A 139 -21.35 -24.84 3.20
N VAL A 140 -20.69 -23.94 2.42
CA VAL A 140 -21.06 -22.53 2.31
C VAL A 140 -21.54 -22.13 0.90
N MET A 141 -21.86 -23.10 0.04
CA MET A 141 -22.27 -22.86 -1.35
C MET A 141 -23.58 -22.08 -1.50
N ASP A 142 -24.45 -22.08 -0.50
CA ASP A 142 -25.72 -21.36 -0.45
C ASP A 142 -25.61 -20.00 0.27
N LYS A 143 -24.41 -19.63 0.72
CA LYS A 143 -24.13 -18.45 1.53
C LYS A 143 -23.57 -17.29 0.68
N THR A 144 -23.45 -16.12 1.30
CA THR A 144 -22.79 -14.95 0.72
C THR A 144 -21.28 -15.07 0.90
N ILE A 145 -20.54 -14.94 -0.20
CA ILE A 145 -19.07 -15.05 -0.25
C ILE A 145 -18.50 -13.75 -0.81
N ALA A 146 -17.56 -13.18 -0.11
CA ALA A 146 -16.87 -11.98 -0.56
C ALA A 146 -15.61 -12.36 -1.37
N ILE A 147 -15.41 -11.65 -2.47
CA ILE A 147 -14.22 -11.75 -3.35
C ILE A 147 -13.93 -10.38 -3.93
N GLU A 148 -12.70 -10.10 -4.33
CA GLU A 148 -12.27 -8.79 -4.85
C GLU A 148 -12.76 -8.55 -6.29
N LEU A 149 -14.07 -8.33 -6.45
CA LEU A 149 -14.69 -8.14 -7.76
C LEU A 149 -14.18 -6.88 -8.49
N ASN A 150 -13.90 -5.80 -7.76
CA ASN A 150 -13.42 -4.55 -8.32
C ASN A 150 -12.01 -4.66 -8.92
N ALA A 151 -11.20 -5.59 -8.43
CA ALA A 151 -9.85 -5.86 -8.93
C ALA A 151 -9.80 -6.99 -9.97
N MET A 152 -10.93 -7.67 -10.18
CA MET A 152 -11.00 -8.82 -11.08
C MET A 152 -11.21 -8.38 -12.52
N SER A 153 -10.45 -8.95 -13.47
CA SER A 153 -10.70 -8.74 -14.88
C SER A 153 -12.03 -9.38 -15.31
N ASN A 154 -12.65 -8.87 -16.37
CA ASN A 154 -13.85 -9.48 -16.96
C ASN A 154 -13.61 -10.94 -17.37
N GLY A 155 -12.41 -11.28 -17.84
CA GLY A 155 -12.02 -12.65 -18.14
C GLY A 155 -12.01 -13.54 -16.89
N GLY A 156 -11.43 -13.05 -15.80
CA GLY A 156 -11.43 -13.73 -14.51
C GLY A 156 -12.84 -13.96 -13.98
N LYS A 157 -13.70 -12.94 -14.04
CA LYS A 157 -15.11 -13.04 -13.63
C LYS A 157 -15.89 -14.07 -14.47
N SER A 158 -15.68 -14.07 -15.78
CA SER A 158 -16.30 -15.07 -16.68
C SER A 158 -15.93 -16.51 -16.30
N VAL A 159 -14.65 -16.74 -15.97
CA VAL A 159 -14.21 -18.09 -15.53
C VAL A 159 -14.79 -18.44 -14.17
N LEU A 160 -14.83 -17.49 -13.24
CA LEU A 160 -15.43 -17.69 -11.91
C LEU A 160 -16.93 -18.10 -12.04
N ASP A 161 -17.69 -17.38 -12.86
CA ASP A 161 -19.11 -17.67 -13.09
C ASP A 161 -19.34 -19.02 -13.78
N LYS A 162 -18.44 -19.42 -14.67
CA LYS A 162 -18.49 -20.74 -15.33
C LYS A 162 -18.20 -21.86 -14.35
N VAL A 163 -17.21 -21.70 -13.48
CA VAL A 163 -16.74 -22.74 -12.55
C VAL A 163 -17.68 -22.88 -11.36
N ALA A 164 -18.19 -21.76 -10.85
CA ALA A 164 -19.03 -21.71 -9.66
C ALA A 164 -20.36 -20.97 -9.92
N PRO A 165 -21.21 -21.51 -10.81
CA PRO A 165 -22.46 -20.87 -11.18
C PRO A 165 -23.43 -20.82 -9.98
N GLY A 166 -24.14 -19.71 -9.84
CA GLY A 166 -25.18 -19.55 -8.84
C GLY A 166 -24.69 -19.18 -7.43
N LEU A 167 -23.37 -19.08 -7.21
CA LEU A 167 -22.84 -18.54 -5.96
C LEU A 167 -23.13 -17.04 -5.83
N LYS A 168 -23.48 -16.64 -4.60
CA LYS A 168 -23.73 -15.24 -4.27
C LYS A 168 -22.41 -14.55 -3.92
N TRP A 169 -21.75 -14.02 -4.95
CA TRP A 169 -20.53 -13.22 -4.81
C TRP A 169 -20.85 -11.75 -4.51
N VAL A 170 -20.12 -11.18 -3.56
CA VAL A 170 -20.11 -9.74 -3.26
C VAL A 170 -18.69 -9.21 -3.31
N ASP A 171 -18.54 -7.91 -3.59
CA ASP A 171 -17.21 -7.28 -3.58
C ASP A 171 -16.65 -7.14 -2.17
N SER A 172 -15.40 -7.57 -1.98
CA SER A 172 -14.72 -7.52 -0.68
C SER A 172 -14.00 -6.20 -0.39
N THR A 173 -13.92 -5.27 -1.34
CA THR A 173 -13.21 -3.99 -1.17
C THR A 173 -13.66 -3.22 0.08
N PRO A 174 -14.97 -3.05 0.36
CA PRO A 174 -15.41 -2.35 1.57
C PRO A 174 -14.98 -3.05 2.86
N LEU A 175 -14.94 -4.40 2.86
CA LEU A 175 -14.50 -5.17 4.01
C LEU A 175 -13.03 -4.92 4.31
N PHE A 176 -12.18 -4.98 3.29
CA PHE A 176 -10.73 -4.73 3.46
C PHE A 176 -10.44 -3.31 3.88
N ASN A 177 -11.14 -2.32 3.33
CA ASN A 177 -11.01 -0.94 3.77
C ASN A 177 -11.25 -0.80 5.28
N GLU A 178 -12.22 -1.53 5.82
CA GLU A 178 -12.50 -1.49 7.26
C GLU A 178 -11.52 -2.32 8.09
N ILE A 179 -11.16 -3.52 7.64
CA ILE A 179 -10.24 -4.42 8.35
C ILE A 179 -8.86 -3.79 8.49
N ARG A 180 -8.39 -3.08 7.45
CA ARG A 180 -7.04 -2.52 7.34
C ARG A 180 -6.89 -1.13 7.97
N VAL A 181 -7.99 -0.42 8.20
CA VAL A 181 -7.93 1.01 8.60
C VAL A 181 -7.27 1.23 9.96
N ILE A 182 -7.46 0.33 10.93
CA ILE A 182 -6.82 0.40 12.26
C ILE A 182 -5.64 -0.54 12.28
N LYS A 183 -4.45 0.05 12.40
CA LYS A 183 -3.19 -0.68 12.37
C LYS A 183 -2.90 -1.37 13.71
N SER A 184 -2.43 -2.60 13.65
CA SER A 184 -1.89 -3.29 14.81
C SER A 184 -0.55 -2.67 15.26
N PRO A 185 -0.09 -2.92 16.49
CA PRO A 185 1.23 -2.45 16.94
C PRO A 185 2.38 -2.91 16.02
N TRP A 186 2.30 -4.12 15.47
CA TRP A 186 3.28 -4.66 14.53
C TRP A 186 3.31 -3.86 13.22
N GLU A 187 2.14 -3.53 12.65
CA GLU A 187 2.03 -2.70 11.44
C GLU A 187 2.60 -1.30 11.68
N ILE A 188 2.24 -0.68 12.82
CA ILE A 188 2.71 0.68 13.19
C ILE A 188 4.24 0.72 13.28
N GLU A 189 4.87 -0.30 13.86
CA GLU A 189 6.33 -0.39 13.97
C GLU A 189 6.99 -0.41 12.58
N HIS A 190 6.46 -1.20 11.64
CA HIS A 190 7.00 -1.28 10.29
C HIS A 190 6.74 -0.01 9.47
N LEU A 191 5.57 0.61 9.62
CA LEU A 191 5.26 1.91 9.00
C LEU A 191 6.17 3.01 9.55
N ARG A 192 6.45 3.02 10.85
CA ARG A 192 7.41 3.94 11.47
C ARG A 192 8.81 3.75 10.88
N LYS A 193 9.25 2.51 10.76
CA LYS A 193 10.57 2.18 10.21
C LYS A 193 10.68 2.56 8.73
N SER A 194 9.62 2.34 7.95
CA SER A 194 9.59 2.75 6.54
C SER A 194 9.64 4.27 6.38
N ALA A 195 8.93 5.02 7.23
CA ALA A 195 8.99 6.48 7.25
C ALA A 195 10.39 7.01 7.61
N GLU A 196 11.04 6.41 8.63
CA GLU A 196 12.42 6.76 9.02
C GLU A 196 13.42 6.55 7.88
N ILE A 197 13.34 5.42 7.19
CA ILE A 197 14.24 5.10 6.07
C ILE A 197 13.94 6.00 4.87
N THR A 198 12.67 6.29 4.58
CA THR A 198 12.28 7.23 3.52
C THR A 198 12.84 8.63 3.78
N GLU A 199 12.68 9.15 5.00
CA GLU A 199 13.24 10.42 5.43
C GLU A 199 14.76 10.48 5.25
N TYR A 200 15.47 9.42 5.65
CA TYR A 200 16.91 9.29 5.42
C TYR A 200 17.27 9.34 3.94
N GLY A 201 16.53 8.64 3.10
CA GLY A 201 16.72 8.64 1.65
C GLY A 201 16.53 10.02 1.03
N ILE A 202 15.46 10.73 1.38
CA ILE A 202 15.19 12.11 0.94
C ILE A 202 16.34 13.03 1.37
N THR A 203 16.75 12.94 2.65
CA THR A 203 17.85 13.75 3.18
C THR A 203 19.18 13.51 2.47
N CYS A 204 19.49 12.27 2.15
CA CYS A 204 20.71 11.92 1.41
C CYS A 204 20.67 12.39 -0.05
N ALA A 205 19.54 12.22 -0.72
CA ALA A 205 19.38 12.65 -2.10
C ALA A 205 19.36 14.18 -2.22
N ALA A 206 18.75 14.89 -1.28
CA ALA A 206 18.72 16.35 -1.25
C ALA A 206 20.13 16.99 -1.18
N LYS A 207 21.11 16.33 -0.56
CA LYS A 207 22.51 16.75 -0.56
C LYS A 207 23.17 16.74 -1.95
N LYS A 208 22.52 16.14 -2.95
CA LYS A 208 22.99 16.11 -4.35
C LYS A 208 22.38 17.21 -5.21
N ILE A 209 21.46 18.00 -4.64
CA ILE A 209 20.84 19.13 -5.36
C ILE A 209 21.93 20.16 -5.67
N ARG A 210 22.06 20.52 -6.94
CA ARG A 210 22.97 21.52 -7.49
C ARG A 210 22.51 21.91 -8.89
N VAL A 211 23.05 22.99 -9.42
CA VAL A 211 22.82 23.34 -10.84
C VAL A 211 23.24 22.17 -11.74
N GLY A 212 22.37 21.82 -12.67
CA GLY A 212 22.56 20.73 -13.61
C GLY A 212 22.25 19.34 -13.08
N CYS A 213 21.86 19.13 -11.80
CA CYS A 213 21.36 17.82 -11.35
C CYS A 213 20.02 17.48 -12.03
N THR A 214 19.72 16.21 -12.13
CA THR A 214 18.49 15.72 -12.78
C THR A 214 17.64 14.89 -11.81
N ALA A 215 16.35 14.75 -12.09
CA ALA A 215 15.47 13.86 -11.32
C ALA A 215 15.99 12.41 -11.36
N ALA A 216 16.58 11.97 -12.46
CA ALA A 216 17.20 10.65 -12.59
C ALA A 216 18.37 10.46 -11.60
N GLU A 217 19.26 11.47 -11.51
CA GLU A 217 20.40 11.46 -10.59
C GLU A 217 19.94 11.45 -9.11
N LEU A 218 18.95 12.28 -8.78
CA LEU A 218 18.39 12.37 -7.44
C LEU A 218 17.66 11.07 -7.05
N THR A 219 16.93 10.45 -7.99
CA THR A 219 16.29 9.14 -7.81
C THR A 219 17.33 8.05 -7.55
N ALA A 220 18.43 8.03 -8.30
CA ALA A 220 19.53 7.08 -8.08
C ALA A 220 20.17 7.27 -6.69
N ALA A 221 20.36 8.53 -6.26
CA ALA A 221 20.89 8.85 -4.93
C ALA A 221 19.94 8.41 -3.81
N PHE A 222 18.64 8.63 -3.95
CA PHE A 222 17.62 8.16 -3.00
C PHE A 222 17.66 6.63 -2.89
N LYS A 223 17.57 5.92 -4.01
CA LYS A 223 17.63 4.45 -4.05
C LYS A 223 18.90 3.90 -3.42
N ALA A 224 20.06 4.47 -3.74
CA ALA A 224 21.34 4.05 -3.16
C ALA A 224 21.36 4.21 -1.64
N ALA A 225 20.76 5.29 -1.11
CA ALA A 225 20.71 5.54 0.32
C ALA A 225 19.78 4.54 1.04
N VAL A 226 18.55 4.36 0.56
CA VAL A 226 17.57 3.50 1.24
C VAL A 226 17.91 2.02 1.16
N MET A 227 18.55 1.58 0.10
CA MET A 227 18.99 0.16 -0.06
C MET A 227 20.19 -0.20 0.82
N THR A 228 20.73 0.72 1.62
CA THR A 228 21.72 0.38 2.66
C THR A 228 21.07 -0.24 3.91
N PHE A 229 19.76 -0.15 4.05
CA PHE A 229 19.01 -0.75 5.14
C PHE A 229 18.55 -2.15 4.75
N PRO A 230 18.97 -3.20 5.48
CA PRO A 230 18.62 -4.59 5.12
C PRO A 230 17.12 -4.90 5.26
N GLU A 231 16.38 -4.10 6.02
CA GLU A 231 14.95 -4.22 6.22
C GLU A 231 14.14 -3.74 4.99
N THR A 232 14.76 -2.94 4.11
CA THR A 232 14.11 -2.41 2.90
C THR A 232 14.19 -3.43 1.78
N ASN A 233 13.03 -3.90 1.30
CA ASN A 233 13.00 -4.85 0.18
C ASN A 233 13.16 -4.13 -1.16
N PHE A 234 12.51 -2.98 -1.31
CA PHE A 234 12.60 -2.11 -2.50
C PHE A 234 12.13 -0.69 -2.20
N SER A 235 12.50 0.23 -3.07
CA SER A 235 11.92 1.57 -3.08
C SER A 235 10.53 1.50 -3.71
N ARG A 236 9.49 1.78 -2.93
CA ARG A 236 8.09 1.66 -3.32
C ARG A 236 7.77 2.55 -4.53
N PHE A 237 8.11 3.81 -4.42
CA PHE A 237 8.01 4.79 -5.50
C PHE A 237 8.97 5.96 -5.27
N ASN A 238 9.23 6.73 -6.31
CA ASN A 238 10.14 7.88 -6.29
C ASN A 238 9.65 8.90 -7.31
N LEU A 239 8.70 9.73 -6.91
CA LEU A 239 8.15 10.77 -7.77
C LEU A 239 8.95 12.06 -7.58
N ILE A 240 10.24 12.00 -7.90
CA ILE A 240 11.15 13.15 -7.82
C ILE A 240 11.01 13.97 -9.09
N SER A 241 10.83 15.28 -8.93
CA SER A 241 10.68 16.23 -10.04
C SER A 241 11.60 17.44 -9.91
N VAL A 242 11.95 18.03 -11.04
CA VAL A 242 12.81 19.21 -11.16
C VAL A 242 12.14 20.23 -12.04
N GLY A 243 11.95 21.47 -11.53
CA GLY A 243 11.32 22.57 -12.25
C GLY A 243 9.93 22.19 -12.81
N ASP A 244 9.67 22.54 -14.06
CA ASP A 244 8.39 22.29 -14.74
C ASP A 244 8.13 20.82 -15.10
N ASN A 245 9.09 19.91 -14.89
CA ASN A 245 8.93 18.49 -15.14
C ASN A 245 8.32 17.76 -13.93
N PHE A 246 7.15 18.21 -13.46
CA PHE A 246 6.53 17.74 -12.23
C PHE A 246 5.56 16.55 -12.41
N SER A 247 5.18 16.19 -13.62
CA SER A 247 4.33 15.01 -13.84
C SER A 247 5.03 13.72 -13.40
N PRO A 248 4.34 12.82 -12.68
CA PRO A 248 4.91 11.53 -12.31
C PRO A 248 5.37 10.75 -13.54
N LYS A 249 6.60 10.22 -13.48
CA LYS A 249 7.20 9.43 -14.56
C LYS A 249 7.80 8.14 -14.00
N ILE A 250 7.50 7.01 -14.66
CA ILE A 250 8.12 5.71 -14.32
C ILE A 250 9.63 5.76 -14.60
N ILE A 251 10.02 6.41 -15.70
CA ILE A 251 11.42 6.66 -16.03
C ILE A 251 11.71 8.11 -15.63
N ALA A 252 12.63 8.27 -14.70
CA ALA A 252 12.99 9.60 -14.17
C ALA A 252 13.55 10.51 -15.29
N ASP A 253 13.22 11.80 -15.17
CA ASP A 253 13.59 12.82 -16.15
C ASP A 253 15.06 13.21 -16.04
N GLU A 254 15.69 13.47 -17.19
CA GLU A 254 17.09 13.92 -17.31
C GLU A 254 17.22 15.43 -17.55
N THR A 255 16.13 16.20 -17.46
CA THR A 255 16.19 17.66 -17.59
C THR A 255 17.02 18.24 -16.44
N PRO A 256 18.07 19.04 -16.75
CA PRO A 256 18.96 19.58 -15.73
C PRO A 256 18.30 20.72 -14.95
N ALA A 257 18.49 20.71 -13.64
CA ALA A 257 18.04 21.76 -12.73
C ALA A 257 18.74 23.09 -13.00
N LYS A 258 18.00 24.18 -12.88
CA LYS A 258 18.47 25.55 -12.99
C LYS A 258 18.28 26.29 -11.66
N TYR A 259 19.04 27.34 -11.46
CA TYR A 259 18.87 28.23 -10.31
C TYR A 259 17.44 28.79 -10.25
N GLY A 260 16.79 28.66 -9.09
CA GLY A 260 15.39 29.01 -8.87
C GLY A 260 14.42 27.85 -9.02
N ASP A 261 14.83 26.73 -9.62
CA ASP A 261 13.95 25.56 -9.79
C ASP A 261 13.55 24.95 -8.44
N LEU A 262 12.28 24.53 -8.35
CA LEU A 262 11.79 23.68 -7.29
C LEU A 262 12.17 22.21 -7.55
N ILE A 263 12.55 21.51 -6.50
CA ILE A 263 12.80 20.07 -6.53
C ILE A 263 11.87 19.42 -5.52
N LYS A 264 10.89 18.65 -6.02
CA LYS A 264 9.98 17.88 -5.17
C LYS A 264 10.52 16.46 -5.00
N PHE A 265 10.58 16.01 -3.78
CA PHE A 265 10.67 14.60 -3.41
C PHE A 265 9.30 14.16 -2.89
N ASP A 266 8.79 13.09 -3.44
CA ASP A 266 7.58 12.41 -3.04
C ASP A 266 7.92 10.92 -3.19
N CYS A 267 8.23 10.30 -2.06
CA CYS A 267 8.96 9.05 -2.03
C CYS A 267 8.48 8.13 -0.92
N GLY A 268 8.60 6.83 -1.18
CA GLY A 268 8.33 5.82 -0.19
C GLY A 268 9.18 4.56 -0.35
N VAL A 269 9.50 3.95 0.78
CA VAL A 269 10.04 2.59 0.83
C VAL A 269 9.11 1.69 1.59
N ASP A 270 9.27 0.37 1.44
CA ASP A 270 8.58 -0.60 2.27
C ASP A 270 9.52 -1.31 3.25
N VAL A 271 8.99 -1.62 4.42
CA VAL A 271 9.61 -2.50 5.41
C VAL A 271 8.60 -3.59 5.76
N ALA A 272 8.98 -4.84 5.57
CA ALA A 272 8.09 -5.99 5.77
C ALA A 272 6.72 -5.84 5.06
N GLY A 273 6.71 -5.23 3.85
CA GLY A 273 5.50 -5.01 3.06
C GLY A 273 4.62 -3.82 3.51
N TYR A 274 5.06 -3.00 4.45
CA TYR A 274 4.36 -1.79 4.91
C TYR A 274 5.10 -0.54 4.44
N GLY A 275 4.41 0.31 3.69
CA GLY A 275 5.02 1.40 2.95
C GLY A 275 4.79 2.77 3.55
N ALA A 276 5.82 3.63 3.50
CA ALA A 276 5.70 5.04 3.81
C ALA A 276 5.34 5.85 2.56
N ASP A 277 4.79 7.05 2.82
CA ASP A 277 4.58 8.11 1.84
C ASP A 277 4.94 9.46 2.47
N LEU A 278 5.96 10.11 1.92
CA LEU A 278 6.49 11.37 2.43
C LEU A 278 6.89 12.31 1.29
N ALA A 279 6.46 13.57 1.36
CA ALA A 279 6.93 14.54 0.39
C ALA A 279 7.47 15.83 1.00
N ARG A 280 8.52 16.36 0.37
CA ARG A 280 9.10 17.68 0.66
C ARG A 280 9.55 18.37 -0.62
N THR A 281 9.47 19.69 -0.59
CA THR A 281 9.94 20.55 -1.66
C THR A 281 11.18 21.31 -1.21
N PHE A 282 12.16 21.35 -2.10
CA PHE A 282 13.40 22.09 -1.98
C PHE A 282 13.44 23.15 -3.10
N VAL A 283 14.27 24.16 -2.96
CA VAL A 283 14.58 25.12 -4.03
C VAL A 283 16.08 25.19 -4.23
N LEU A 284 16.51 25.22 -5.50
CA LEU A 284 17.91 25.42 -5.85
C LEU A 284 18.21 26.93 -5.85
N GLY A 285 18.93 27.42 -4.84
CA GLY A 285 19.16 28.83 -4.61
C GLY A 285 17.97 29.54 -3.96
N GLU A 286 17.56 30.66 -4.51
CA GLU A 286 16.43 31.47 -4.03
C GLU A 286 15.22 31.32 -4.95
N PRO A 287 14.02 31.10 -4.39
CA PRO A 287 12.79 31.10 -5.19
C PRO A 287 12.44 32.50 -5.65
N ASP A 288 11.73 32.61 -6.76
CA ASP A 288 11.11 33.90 -7.11
C ASP A 288 10.00 34.25 -6.10
N PRO A 289 9.61 35.53 -5.99
CA PRO A 289 8.63 35.98 -5.00
C PRO A 289 7.26 35.30 -5.12
N LEU A 290 6.80 34.96 -6.34
CA LEU A 290 5.53 34.28 -6.54
C LEU A 290 5.61 32.84 -6.05
N THR A 291 6.66 32.13 -6.38
CA THR A 291 6.93 30.75 -5.90
C THR A 291 6.98 30.70 -4.37
N GLN A 292 7.67 31.65 -3.73
CA GLN A 292 7.70 31.73 -2.27
C GLN A 292 6.31 31.99 -1.69
N GLN A 293 5.53 32.90 -2.26
CA GLN A 293 4.16 33.19 -1.82
C GLN A 293 3.24 31.96 -1.93
N ILE A 294 3.33 31.23 -3.04
CA ILE A 294 2.55 29.99 -3.24
C ILE A 294 2.94 28.95 -2.19
N TYR A 295 4.25 28.76 -1.98
CA TYR A 295 4.75 27.82 -0.96
C TYR A 295 4.21 28.16 0.44
N ASP A 296 4.29 29.42 0.84
CA ASP A 296 3.81 29.88 2.14
C ASP A 296 2.30 29.67 2.30
N THR A 297 1.52 29.89 1.21
CA THR A 297 0.08 29.63 1.20
C THR A 297 -0.22 28.13 1.40
N ILE A 298 0.51 27.25 0.71
CA ILE A 298 0.37 25.79 0.85
C ILE A 298 0.76 25.36 2.26
N ARG A 299 1.87 25.91 2.81
CA ARG A 299 2.32 25.60 4.18
C ARG A 299 1.28 26.04 5.23
N ILE A 300 0.69 27.23 5.09
CA ILE A 300 -0.40 27.70 5.97
C ILE A 300 -1.57 26.71 5.95
N GLY A 301 -1.97 26.24 4.78
CA GLY A 301 -3.03 25.23 4.67
C GLY A 301 -2.65 23.91 5.31
N HIS A 302 -1.43 23.44 5.11
CA HIS A 302 -0.92 22.20 5.69
C HIS A 302 -0.86 22.25 7.23
N GLU A 303 -0.32 23.34 7.79
CA GLU A 303 -0.28 23.57 9.23
C GLU A 303 -1.69 23.67 9.82
N HIS A 304 -2.63 24.33 9.12
CA HIS A 304 -4.03 24.37 9.52
C HIS A 304 -4.64 22.97 9.54
N MET A 305 -4.45 22.17 8.47
CA MET A 305 -4.92 20.79 8.41
C MET A 305 -4.46 19.99 9.62
N LEU A 306 -3.16 20.01 9.90
CA LEU A 306 -2.57 19.31 11.05
C LEU A 306 -3.14 19.78 12.38
N SER A 307 -3.44 21.07 12.53
CA SER A 307 -4.02 21.63 13.76
C SER A 307 -5.44 21.13 14.07
N MET A 308 -6.15 20.61 13.06
CA MET A 308 -7.50 20.09 13.20
C MET A 308 -7.55 18.58 13.49
N VAL A 309 -6.43 17.86 13.30
CA VAL A 309 -6.37 16.40 13.45
C VAL A 309 -6.49 15.99 14.91
N ALA A 310 -7.58 15.31 15.23
CA ALA A 310 -7.81 14.72 16.55
C ALA A 310 -8.80 13.55 16.45
N PRO A 311 -8.76 12.58 17.38
CA PRO A 311 -9.74 11.50 17.43
C PRO A 311 -11.17 12.04 17.46
N GLY A 312 -12.06 11.48 16.63
CA GLY A 312 -13.46 11.86 16.53
C GLY A 312 -13.75 13.01 15.57
N VAL A 313 -12.76 13.77 15.11
CA VAL A 313 -12.94 14.81 14.09
C VAL A 313 -13.25 14.14 12.75
N LYS A 314 -14.20 14.67 11.99
CA LYS A 314 -14.55 14.16 10.66
C LYS A 314 -13.46 14.52 9.64
N LEU A 315 -13.04 13.54 8.83
CA LEU A 315 -12.07 13.77 7.75
C LEU A 315 -12.57 14.84 6.77
N LYS A 316 -13.88 14.83 6.46
CA LYS A 316 -14.52 15.84 5.61
C LYS A 316 -14.36 17.26 6.15
N ASP A 317 -14.54 17.47 7.45
CA ASP A 317 -14.49 18.82 8.04
C ASP A 317 -13.05 19.37 7.96
N VAL A 318 -12.04 18.50 8.12
CA VAL A 318 -10.63 18.84 7.94
C VAL A 318 -10.34 19.21 6.49
N PHE A 319 -10.83 18.42 5.53
CA PHE A 319 -10.69 18.71 4.10
C PHE A 319 -11.31 20.07 3.75
N ASP A 320 -12.57 20.27 4.05
CA ASP A 320 -13.32 21.47 3.65
C ASP A 320 -12.70 22.74 4.26
N SER A 321 -12.33 22.69 5.55
CA SER A 321 -11.69 23.81 6.23
C SER A 321 -10.31 24.12 5.66
N THR A 322 -9.49 23.11 5.36
CA THR A 322 -8.16 23.29 4.77
C THR A 322 -8.23 23.90 3.38
N MET A 323 -9.14 23.39 2.54
CA MET A 323 -9.40 23.95 1.21
C MET A 323 -9.78 25.43 1.28
N ASP A 324 -10.63 25.80 2.25
CA ASP A 324 -11.07 27.17 2.49
C ASP A 324 -9.90 28.07 2.93
N VAL A 325 -9.04 27.61 3.83
CA VAL A 325 -7.88 28.35 4.29
C VAL A 325 -6.91 28.60 3.15
N ILE A 326 -6.56 27.60 2.34
CA ILE A 326 -5.66 27.75 1.20
C ILE A 326 -6.22 28.77 0.19
N LYS A 327 -7.51 28.69 -0.14
CA LYS A 327 -8.18 29.62 -1.07
C LYS A 327 -8.14 31.06 -0.56
N LYS A 328 -8.42 31.26 0.71
CA LYS A 328 -8.41 32.60 1.34
C LYS A 328 -7.01 33.17 1.55
N SER A 329 -6.00 32.33 1.66
CA SER A 329 -4.61 32.73 1.91
C SER A 329 -3.82 33.10 0.66
N GLY A 330 -4.37 32.95 -0.55
CA GLY A 330 -3.69 33.41 -1.77
C GLY A 330 -3.88 32.54 -3.01
N LEU A 331 -4.52 31.37 -2.90
CA LEU A 331 -4.78 30.47 -4.01
C LEU A 331 -6.30 30.23 -4.23
N PRO A 332 -7.07 31.24 -4.68
CA PRO A 332 -8.53 31.18 -4.72
C PRO A 332 -9.08 30.07 -5.62
N HIS A 333 -8.29 29.56 -6.55
CA HIS A 333 -8.66 28.46 -7.46
C HIS A 333 -8.08 27.11 -7.07
N TYR A 334 -7.47 26.98 -5.87
CA TYR A 334 -6.94 25.71 -5.39
C TYR A 334 -8.04 24.66 -5.36
N ASN A 335 -7.74 23.49 -5.96
CA ASN A 335 -8.72 22.42 -6.10
C ASN A 335 -8.02 21.05 -6.01
N ARG A 336 -8.54 20.18 -5.12
CA ARG A 336 -8.03 18.83 -4.88
C ARG A 336 -9.17 17.86 -4.62
N GLY A 337 -9.00 16.59 -4.99
CA GLY A 337 -9.96 15.53 -4.68
C GLY A 337 -9.86 15.07 -3.23
N HIS A 338 -8.64 15.01 -2.69
CA HIS A 338 -8.33 14.69 -1.30
C HIS A 338 -7.08 15.45 -0.82
N LEU A 339 -6.86 15.48 0.48
CA LEU A 339 -5.71 16.06 1.16
C LEU A 339 -5.03 15.03 2.07
N GLY A 340 -5.11 13.76 1.70
CA GLY A 340 -4.46 12.67 2.39
C GLY A 340 -5.25 11.37 2.27
N HIS A 341 -4.59 10.29 2.63
CA HIS A 341 -5.06 8.91 2.50
C HIS A 341 -4.49 8.03 3.62
N GLY A 342 -5.02 6.82 3.75
CA GLY A 342 -4.45 5.81 4.63
C GLY A 342 -3.17 5.22 4.05
N ASP A 343 -2.26 4.82 4.93
CA ASP A 343 -1.06 4.06 4.60
C ASP A 343 -1.12 2.66 5.18
N GLY A 344 -0.52 1.69 4.48
CA GLY A 344 -0.53 0.30 4.93
C GLY A 344 0.25 -0.63 4.03
N VAL A 345 -0.42 -1.73 3.65
CA VAL A 345 0.18 -2.84 2.93
C VAL A 345 0.53 -2.49 1.49
N PHE A 346 1.69 -2.75 1.17
CA PHE A 346 2.53 -3.17 0.08
C PHE A 346 2.40 -2.53 -1.31
N LEU A 347 1.35 -2.68 -2.09
CA LEU A 347 1.35 -2.32 -3.52
C LEU A 347 0.47 -1.13 -3.87
N GLY A 348 -0.54 -0.85 -3.08
CA GLY A 348 -1.32 0.37 -3.20
C GLY A 348 -0.49 1.56 -2.73
N LEU A 349 -0.45 2.64 -3.50
CA LEU A 349 0.13 3.89 -3.02
C LEU A 349 -0.75 4.48 -1.92
N GLU A 350 -2.05 4.37 -2.09
CA GLU A 350 -3.06 5.00 -1.26
C GLU A 350 -4.12 3.97 -0.88
N GLU A 351 -4.56 3.99 0.37
CA GLU A 351 -5.69 3.21 0.84
C GLU A 351 -6.72 4.09 1.59
N ALA A 352 -7.91 3.59 1.76
CA ALA A 352 -8.92 4.26 2.58
C ALA A 352 -8.47 4.35 4.07
N PRO A 353 -8.93 5.41 4.79
CA PRO A 353 -9.83 6.45 4.34
C PRO A 353 -9.11 7.59 3.63
N PHE A 354 -9.84 8.33 2.80
CA PHE A 354 -9.35 9.55 2.15
C PHE A 354 -9.85 10.79 2.87
N VAL A 355 -8.96 11.76 3.11
CA VAL A 355 -9.34 13.09 3.64
C VAL A 355 -9.93 13.89 2.48
N SER A 356 -11.22 13.80 2.28
CA SER A 356 -11.94 14.35 1.12
C SER A 356 -13.33 14.89 1.48
N THR A 357 -13.93 15.64 0.55
CA THR A 357 -15.31 16.11 0.74
C THR A 357 -16.36 14.99 0.79
N LEU A 358 -16.01 13.80 0.32
CA LEU A 358 -16.88 12.61 0.33
C LEU A 358 -16.67 11.71 1.56
N ALA A 359 -15.68 12.01 2.40
CA ALA A 359 -15.38 11.21 3.58
C ALA A 359 -16.55 11.18 4.56
N THR A 360 -16.89 10.01 5.03
CA THR A 360 -17.91 9.78 6.07
C THR A 360 -17.31 9.44 7.42
N GLU A 361 -16.02 9.11 7.43
CA GLU A 361 -15.26 8.63 8.57
C GLU A 361 -14.80 9.78 9.47
N THR A 362 -14.43 9.41 10.70
CA THR A 362 -13.70 10.26 11.66
C THR A 362 -12.29 9.69 11.88
N PHE A 363 -11.35 10.52 12.29
CA PHE A 363 -10.07 10.04 12.78
C PHE A 363 -10.27 9.14 13.99
N ARG A 364 -9.64 7.97 13.98
CA ARG A 364 -9.70 6.98 15.06
C ARG A 364 -8.30 6.57 15.48
N PRO A 365 -8.05 6.35 16.78
CA PRO A 365 -6.76 5.83 17.24
C PRO A 365 -6.35 4.56 16.50
N GLY A 366 -5.07 4.48 16.12
CA GLY A 366 -4.51 3.39 15.33
C GLY A 366 -4.59 3.59 13.81
N MET A 367 -5.25 4.64 13.30
CA MET A 367 -5.12 5.02 11.89
C MET A 367 -3.71 5.58 11.63
N VAL A 368 -3.11 5.17 10.52
CA VAL A 368 -1.92 5.80 9.95
C VAL A 368 -2.31 6.41 8.62
N LEU A 369 -2.01 7.70 8.45
CA LEU A 369 -2.37 8.46 7.25
C LEU A 369 -1.19 9.33 6.80
N SER A 370 -1.04 9.49 5.49
CA SER A 370 -0.28 10.57 4.89
C SER A 370 -1.21 11.75 4.62
N LEU A 371 -0.87 12.90 5.17
CA LEU A 371 -1.60 14.17 4.98
C LEU A 371 -0.80 15.09 4.08
N GLU A 372 -1.39 15.53 2.97
CA GLU A 372 -0.71 16.21 1.89
C GLU A 372 -1.40 17.50 1.44
N THR A 373 -0.61 18.48 1.02
CA THR A 373 -1.09 19.70 0.37
C THR A 373 -0.21 20.00 -0.86
N PRO A 374 -0.46 19.30 -1.99
CA PRO A 374 0.32 19.52 -3.20
C PRO A 374 -0.22 20.70 -4.03
N TYR A 375 0.71 21.35 -4.75
CA TYR A 375 0.42 22.33 -5.80
C TYR A 375 1.32 22.08 -7.01
N TYR A 376 0.73 22.10 -8.19
CA TYR A 376 1.43 21.90 -9.46
C TYR A 376 1.14 23.11 -10.37
N GLY A 377 2.15 23.91 -10.67
CA GLY A 377 2.02 25.14 -11.46
C GLY A 377 2.95 25.15 -12.68
N ILE A 378 2.39 25.41 -13.87
CA ILE A 378 3.19 25.62 -15.08
C ILE A 378 4.02 26.92 -14.87
N GLY A 379 5.34 26.83 -15.07
CA GLY A 379 6.28 27.92 -14.81
C GLY A 379 6.63 28.12 -13.32
N ILE A 380 6.11 27.26 -12.42
CA ILE A 380 6.41 27.25 -10.98
C ILE A 380 7.10 25.94 -10.60
N GLY A 381 6.58 24.83 -11.09
CA GLY A 381 7.00 23.48 -10.70
C GLY A 381 6.04 22.83 -9.73
N ALA A 382 6.55 21.88 -8.92
CA ALA A 382 5.76 21.15 -7.91
C ALA A 382 6.12 21.62 -6.50
N ILE A 383 5.09 21.91 -5.71
CA ILE A 383 5.17 22.12 -4.27
C ILE A 383 4.39 20.99 -3.61
N MET A 384 4.97 20.33 -2.61
CA MET A 384 4.28 19.31 -1.83
C MET A 384 4.84 19.26 -0.42
N LEU A 385 3.93 19.33 0.53
CA LEU A 385 4.16 19.00 1.92
C LEU A 385 3.31 17.81 2.25
N GLU A 386 3.93 16.75 2.75
CA GLU A 386 3.24 15.52 3.11
C GLU A 386 3.88 14.91 4.34
N ASP A 387 3.07 14.67 5.34
CA ASP A 387 3.48 14.09 6.61
C ASP A 387 2.69 12.82 6.91
N MET A 388 3.42 11.77 7.19
CA MET A 388 2.85 10.52 7.68
C MET A 388 2.61 10.63 9.19
N ILE A 389 1.38 10.37 9.64
CA ILE A 389 0.96 10.51 11.04
C ILE A 389 0.26 9.25 11.55
N LEU A 390 0.42 8.97 12.83
CA LEU A 390 -0.36 7.98 13.57
C LEU A 390 -1.35 8.68 14.48
N ILE A 391 -2.64 8.36 14.36
CA ILE A 391 -3.66 8.87 15.28
C ILE A 391 -3.55 8.12 16.61
N THR A 392 -3.41 8.88 17.68
CA THR A 392 -3.32 8.39 19.07
C THR A 392 -4.64 8.62 19.82
N ASN A 393 -4.75 8.19 21.07
CA ASN A 393 -5.94 8.46 21.89
C ASN A 393 -6.18 9.96 22.19
N ASN A 394 -5.12 10.79 22.14
CA ASN A 394 -5.16 12.18 22.58
C ASN A 394 -4.81 13.19 21.48
N GLY A 395 -4.68 12.74 20.21
CA GLY A 395 -4.26 13.56 19.07
C GLY A 395 -3.57 12.70 18.04
N PHE A 396 -2.38 13.10 17.60
CA PHE A 396 -1.57 12.31 16.66
C PHE A 396 -0.07 12.47 16.97
N GLU A 397 0.74 11.59 16.38
CA GLU A 397 2.20 11.70 16.36
C GLU A 397 2.71 11.64 14.91
N PHE A 398 3.80 12.36 14.63
CA PHE A 398 4.47 12.28 13.35
C PHE A 398 5.34 11.04 13.28
N LEU A 399 5.28 10.32 12.15
CA LEU A 399 6.20 9.23 11.85
C LEU A 399 7.47 9.72 11.13
N SER A 400 7.48 10.98 10.63
CA SER A 400 8.64 11.64 10.05
C SER A 400 8.98 12.93 10.81
N LYS A 401 10.24 13.41 10.65
CA LYS A 401 10.77 14.62 11.33
C LYS A 401 11.25 15.68 10.34
N LEU A 402 11.00 15.50 9.04
CA LEU A 402 11.40 16.44 8.00
C LEU A 402 10.77 17.82 8.25
N LYS A 403 11.58 18.87 8.17
CA LYS A 403 11.11 20.26 8.30
C LYS A 403 10.13 20.61 7.18
N ARG A 404 9.18 21.51 7.47
CA ARG A 404 8.14 21.99 6.54
C ARG A 404 8.46 23.35 5.93
N ASP A 405 9.64 23.91 6.21
CA ASP A 405 10.11 25.12 5.53
C ASP A 405 10.56 24.80 4.10
N LEU A 406 10.47 25.77 3.19
CA LEU A 406 11.10 25.64 1.87
C LEU A 406 12.62 25.58 2.04
N LEU A 407 13.18 24.39 1.86
CA LEU A 407 14.59 24.13 2.11
C LEU A 407 15.43 24.61 0.92
N ARG A 408 16.34 25.58 1.17
CA ARG A 408 17.24 26.13 0.15
C ARG A 408 18.49 25.28 0.01
N CYS A 409 18.79 24.93 -1.23
CA CYS A 409 20.03 24.24 -1.60
C CYS A 409 20.95 25.19 -2.38
N PRO A 410 22.28 25.11 -2.22
CA PRO A 410 23.23 26.03 -2.85
C PRO A 410 23.32 25.87 -4.37
#